data_f4906909c6881bb187dead95099c2fea
#
_entry.id   f4906909c6881bb187dead95099c2fea
#
_cell.length_a   1.000
_cell.length_b   1.000
_cell.length_c   1.000
_cell.angle_alpha   90.00
_cell.angle_beta   90.00
_cell.angle_gamma   90.00
#
_symmetry.space_group_name_H-M   'P 1'
#
loop_
_entity.id
_entity.type
_entity.pdbx_description
1 polymer ?
#
loop_
_entity_poly.entity_id
_entity_poly.type
_entity_poly.pdbx_seq_one_letter_code
_entity_poly.pdbx_strand_id
1 'polypeptide(L)'
;MDPKEHNKLVRGVLVTQGVIGVSCGGRSMEPTILLGQRVKVTQGVPKNGDVILFESKTNQLILHRLVCWPMIGQWFWHIGDAPTPLGPRKAHKRAFIGVADMMRKEVSLKRFLSKQLQYELRQMGF
;
A
#
# COMPACT_ATOMS: atom_id res chain seq x y z
N MET A 1 21.30 -12.90 0.39
CA MET A 1 20.53 -12.45 -0.79
C MET A 1 20.22 -10.98 -0.62
N ASP A 2 20.48 -10.18 -1.65
CA ASP A 2 20.15 -8.77 -1.53
C ASP A 2 18.64 -8.54 -1.61
N PRO A 3 18.12 -7.43 -1.07
CA PRO A 3 16.68 -7.17 -1.04
C PRO A 3 16.03 -7.16 -2.43
N LYS A 4 16.72 -6.67 -3.44
CA LYS A 4 16.19 -6.62 -4.80
C LYS A 4 15.98 -8.02 -5.38
N GLU A 5 16.92 -8.91 -5.17
CA GLU A 5 16.80 -10.32 -5.60
C GLU A 5 15.69 -11.03 -4.82
N HIS A 6 15.61 -10.78 -3.52
CA HIS A 6 14.55 -11.31 -2.68
C HIS A 6 13.16 -10.90 -3.21
N ASN A 7 13.00 -9.62 -3.57
CA ASN A 7 11.72 -9.12 -4.09
C ASN A 7 11.37 -9.72 -5.45
N LYS A 8 12.35 -10.00 -6.30
CA LYS A 8 12.12 -10.73 -7.55
C LYS A 8 11.60 -12.14 -7.27
N LEU A 9 12.14 -12.83 -6.27
CA LEU A 9 11.65 -14.14 -5.88
C LEU A 9 10.21 -14.09 -5.36
N VAL A 10 9.88 -13.09 -4.55
CA VAL A 10 8.51 -12.88 -4.06
C VAL A 10 7.55 -12.71 -5.23
N ARG A 11 7.90 -11.86 -6.19
CA ARG A 11 7.09 -11.65 -7.40
C ARG A 11 6.95 -12.94 -8.21
N GLY A 12 8.04 -13.70 -8.36
CA GLY A 12 8.04 -14.96 -9.09
C GLY A 12 7.15 -16.01 -8.44
N VAL A 13 7.21 -16.14 -7.12
CA VAL A 13 6.33 -17.05 -6.37
C VAL A 13 4.87 -16.65 -6.56
N LEU A 14 4.57 -15.37 -6.49
CA LEU A 14 3.20 -14.88 -6.69
C LEU A 14 2.68 -15.22 -8.09
N VAL A 15 3.50 -15.02 -9.13
CA VAL A 15 3.12 -15.33 -10.51
C VAL A 15 2.88 -16.83 -10.69
N THR A 16 3.72 -17.69 -10.12
CA THR A 16 3.64 -19.15 -10.32
C THR A 16 2.64 -19.83 -9.39
N GLN A 17 2.53 -19.38 -8.15
CA GLN A 17 1.69 -20.01 -7.13
C GLN A 17 0.37 -19.24 -6.88
N GLY A 18 0.29 -17.98 -7.27
CA GLY A 18 -0.88 -17.14 -7.03
C GLY A 18 -0.99 -16.60 -5.61
N VAL A 19 -0.16 -17.06 -4.69
CA VAL A 19 -0.21 -16.70 -3.28
C VAL A 19 1.16 -16.81 -2.64
N ILE A 20 1.45 -15.95 -1.68
CA ILE A 20 2.65 -16.00 -0.86
C ILE A 20 2.34 -15.50 0.55
N GLY A 21 2.99 -16.06 1.58
CA GLY A 21 2.97 -15.53 2.94
C GLY A 21 4.16 -14.59 3.16
N VAL A 22 3.90 -13.42 3.71
CA VAL A 22 4.94 -12.46 4.08
C VAL A 22 4.80 -12.09 5.54
N SER A 23 5.93 -11.81 6.20
CA SER A 23 5.93 -11.34 7.58
C SER A 23 6.00 -9.83 7.61
N CYS A 24 5.17 -9.21 8.43
CA CYS A 24 5.16 -7.77 8.60
C CYS A 24 6.44 -7.32 9.33
N GLY A 25 7.26 -6.51 8.66
CA GLY A 25 8.55 -6.07 9.18
C GLY A 25 8.54 -4.75 9.93
N GLY A 26 7.38 -4.12 10.09
CA GLY A 26 7.27 -2.81 10.73
C GLY A 26 5.99 -2.65 11.53
N ARG A 27 5.78 -1.47 12.07
CA ARG A 27 4.64 -1.15 12.94
C ARG A 27 3.64 -0.20 12.29
N SER A 28 3.85 0.17 11.03
CA SER A 28 3.01 1.15 10.34
C SER A 28 1.57 0.69 10.11
N MET A 29 1.30 -0.60 10.23
CA MET A 29 -0.03 -1.18 10.07
C MET A 29 -0.69 -1.56 11.41
N GLU A 30 -0.06 -1.28 12.53
CA GLU A 30 -0.69 -1.54 13.84
C GLU A 30 -1.91 -0.64 14.06
N PRO A 31 -2.98 -1.13 14.69
CA PRO A 31 -3.12 -2.48 15.27
C PRO A 31 -3.63 -3.53 14.28
N THR A 32 -3.87 -3.18 13.02
CA THR A 32 -4.43 -4.08 12.00
C THR A 32 -3.51 -5.27 11.74
N ILE A 33 -2.21 -4.99 11.58
CA ILE A 33 -1.18 -6.01 11.40
C ILE A 33 -0.06 -5.71 12.37
N LEU A 34 0.27 -6.68 13.20
CA LEU A 34 1.32 -6.52 14.22
C LEU A 34 2.69 -6.86 13.62
N LEU A 35 3.74 -6.26 14.19
CA LEU A 35 5.12 -6.58 13.85
C LEU A 35 5.34 -8.10 13.97
N GLY A 36 5.88 -8.71 12.91
CA GLY A 36 6.13 -10.15 12.86
C GLY A 36 4.94 -10.99 12.44
N GLN A 37 3.74 -10.42 12.37
CA GLN A 37 2.55 -11.13 11.92
C GLN A 37 2.70 -11.58 10.47
N ARG A 38 2.32 -12.83 10.21
CA ARG A 38 2.34 -13.37 8.86
C ARG A 38 1.04 -13.06 8.14
N VAL A 39 1.15 -12.59 6.91
CA VAL A 39 0.02 -12.15 6.10
C VAL A 39 0.06 -12.87 4.75
N LYS A 40 -1.09 -13.37 4.31
CA LYS A 40 -1.26 -13.99 3.01
C LYS A 40 -1.46 -12.90 1.96
N VAL A 41 -0.67 -12.96 0.88
CA VAL A 41 -0.76 -12.02 -0.24
C VAL A 41 -1.11 -12.79 -1.50
N THR A 42 -2.04 -12.29 -2.28
CA THR A 42 -2.49 -12.90 -3.53
C THR A 42 -2.30 -11.95 -4.70
N GLN A 43 -2.26 -12.52 -5.91
CA GLN A 43 -2.35 -11.74 -7.13
C GLN A 43 -3.74 -11.12 -7.24
N GLY A 44 -3.82 -10.02 -7.93
CA GLY A 44 -5.10 -9.41 -8.24
C GLY A 44 -4.98 -7.91 -8.46
N VAL A 45 -6.07 -7.34 -8.96
CA VAL A 45 -6.20 -5.91 -9.12
C VAL A 45 -6.64 -5.33 -7.77
N PRO A 46 -5.88 -4.38 -7.21
CA PRO A 46 -6.25 -3.83 -5.90
C PRO A 46 -7.46 -2.91 -6.03
N LYS A 47 -8.23 -2.84 -4.95
CA LYS A 47 -9.33 -1.89 -4.79
C LYS A 47 -9.01 -0.92 -3.66
N ASN A 48 -9.51 0.29 -3.76
CA ASN A 48 -9.32 1.30 -2.71
C ASN A 48 -9.77 0.75 -1.37
N GLY A 49 -8.92 0.90 -0.37
CA GLY A 49 -9.15 0.35 0.96
C GLY A 49 -8.51 -1.02 1.22
N ASP A 50 -8.00 -1.69 0.19
CA ASP A 50 -7.26 -2.94 0.38
C ASP A 50 -5.93 -2.67 1.08
N VAL A 51 -5.45 -3.66 1.83
CA VAL A 51 -4.04 -3.70 2.24
C VAL A 51 -3.26 -4.30 1.09
N ILE A 52 -2.21 -3.62 0.67
CA ILE A 52 -1.40 -4.04 -0.47
C ILE A 52 0.06 -4.25 -0.06
N LEU A 53 0.73 -5.12 -0.80
CA LEU A 53 2.17 -5.30 -0.72
C LEU A 53 2.81 -4.58 -1.90
N PHE A 54 3.81 -3.76 -1.64
CA PHE A 54 4.57 -3.09 -2.69
C PHE A 54 6.02 -2.92 -2.27
N GLU A 55 6.85 -2.59 -3.25
CA GLU A 55 8.29 -2.40 -3.06
C GLU A 55 8.61 -0.91 -2.97
N SER A 56 9.32 -0.50 -1.93
CA SER A 56 9.77 0.88 -1.78
C SER A 56 10.95 1.19 -2.71
N LYS A 57 11.31 2.47 -2.79
CA LYS A 57 12.48 2.92 -3.57
C LYS A 57 13.80 2.33 -3.04
N THR A 58 13.83 1.89 -1.78
CA THR A 58 14.99 1.25 -1.16
C THR A 58 14.86 -0.28 -1.15
N ASN A 59 14.00 -0.83 -1.98
CA ASN A 59 13.77 -2.27 -2.15
C ASN A 59 13.25 -2.98 -0.89
N GLN A 60 12.56 -2.26 -0.02
CA GLN A 60 11.87 -2.85 1.13
C GLN A 60 10.46 -3.25 0.72
N LEU A 61 9.99 -4.40 1.22
CA LEU A 61 8.60 -4.80 1.08
C LEU A 61 7.75 -4.08 2.13
N ILE A 62 6.70 -3.43 1.68
CA ILE A 62 5.82 -2.63 2.54
C ILE A 62 4.39 -3.12 2.41
N LEU A 63 3.72 -3.31 3.56
CA LEU A 63 2.29 -3.54 3.65
C LEU A 63 1.65 -2.25 4.12
N HIS A 64 0.81 -1.64 3.28
CA HIS A 64 0.08 -0.41 3.60
C HIS A 64 -1.33 -0.47 3.07
N ARG A 65 -2.17 0.42 3.57
CA ARG A 65 -3.54 0.59 3.11
C ARG A 65 -3.57 1.40 1.81
N LEU A 66 -4.21 0.87 0.78
CA LEU A 66 -4.38 1.60 -0.47
C LEU A 66 -5.47 2.67 -0.29
N VAL A 67 -5.10 3.92 -0.48
CA VAL A 67 -6.04 5.04 -0.41
C VAL A 67 -6.72 5.24 -1.74
N CYS A 68 -5.93 5.31 -2.81
CA CYS A 68 -6.47 5.55 -4.15
C CYS A 68 -5.60 4.88 -5.21
N TRP A 69 -6.22 4.00 -6.00
CA TRP A 69 -5.61 3.42 -7.19
C TRP A 69 -5.96 4.29 -8.39
N PRO A 70 -5.00 4.71 -9.22
CA PRO A 70 -5.30 5.65 -10.29
C PRO A 70 -6.12 5.01 -11.41
N MET A 71 -7.17 5.70 -11.84
CA MET A 71 -7.89 5.37 -13.06
C MET A 71 -7.08 5.81 -14.29
N ILE A 72 -6.42 6.95 -14.17
CA ILE A 72 -5.52 7.53 -15.19
C ILE A 72 -4.22 7.86 -14.49
N GLY A 73 -3.09 7.61 -15.19
CA GLY A 73 -1.78 7.87 -14.62
C GLY A 73 -1.15 6.65 -13.98
N GLN A 74 -0.01 6.85 -13.33
CA GLN A 74 0.87 5.77 -12.90
C GLN A 74 1.11 5.74 -11.39
N TRP A 75 0.47 6.62 -10.62
CA TRP A 75 0.78 6.77 -9.19
C TRP A 75 -0.41 6.41 -8.33
N PHE A 76 -0.21 5.55 -7.34
CA PHE A 76 -1.21 5.25 -6.32
C PHE A 76 -0.82 5.90 -4.99
N TRP A 77 -1.81 6.11 -4.14
CA TRP A 77 -1.64 6.68 -2.80
C TRP A 77 -1.86 5.61 -1.75
N HIS A 78 -1.00 5.59 -0.74
CA HIS A 78 -1.05 4.60 0.34
C HIS A 78 -0.76 5.24 1.69
N ILE A 79 -1.18 4.57 2.76
CA ILE A 79 -0.95 5.01 4.14
C ILE A 79 -0.90 3.80 5.06
N GLY A 80 -0.12 3.87 6.14
CA GLY A 80 -0.18 2.88 7.21
C GLY A 80 -1.42 3.11 8.08
N ASP A 81 -1.92 2.05 8.69
CA ASP A 81 -3.08 2.14 9.60
C ASP A 81 -2.72 2.76 10.95
N ALA A 82 -1.46 2.69 11.37
CA ALA A 82 -1.02 3.30 12.61
C ALA A 82 -1.13 4.83 12.54
N PRO A 83 -1.49 5.51 13.63
CA PRO A 83 -1.55 6.96 13.65
C PRO A 83 -0.23 7.57 13.21
N THR A 84 -0.30 8.53 12.29
CA THR A 84 0.88 9.23 11.76
C THR A 84 0.52 10.66 11.41
N PRO A 85 1.42 11.63 11.69
CA PRO A 85 1.24 13.00 11.22
C PRO A 85 1.56 13.19 9.73
N LEU A 86 2.16 12.19 9.07
CA LEU A 86 2.68 12.32 7.70
C LEU A 86 1.61 12.04 6.68
N GLY A 87 0.48 11.78 6.76
CA GLY A 87 -0.53 11.55 5.73
C GLY A 87 -0.10 10.57 4.64
N PRO A 88 -0.93 10.43 3.59
CA PRO A 88 -0.66 9.47 2.52
C PRO A 88 0.53 9.87 1.66
N ARG A 89 1.16 8.84 1.10
CA ARG A 89 2.28 8.96 0.16
C ARG A 89 1.91 8.29 -1.15
N LYS A 90 2.64 8.66 -2.21
CA LYS A 90 2.42 8.05 -3.52
C LYS A 90 3.55 7.11 -3.90
N ALA A 91 3.21 6.10 -4.69
CA ALA A 91 4.17 5.18 -5.28
C ALA A 91 3.73 4.84 -6.71
N HIS A 92 4.70 4.43 -7.54
CA HIS A 92 4.42 4.09 -8.93
C HIS A 92 3.75 2.71 -9.00
N LYS A 93 2.83 2.53 -9.95
CA LYS A 93 2.14 1.26 -10.18
C LYS A 93 3.08 0.06 -10.29
N ARG A 94 4.26 0.24 -10.89
CA ARG A 94 5.25 -0.84 -11.04
C ARG A 94 5.76 -1.37 -9.71
N ALA A 95 5.64 -0.60 -8.64
CA ALA A 95 6.05 -1.04 -7.30
C ALA A 95 5.05 -2.03 -6.69
N PHE A 96 3.81 -2.04 -7.16
CA PHE A 96 2.77 -2.92 -6.64
C PHE A 96 3.11 -4.39 -6.87
N ILE A 97 2.87 -5.22 -5.86
CA ILE A 97 3.16 -6.65 -5.91
C ILE A 97 1.89 -7.48 -5.78
N GLY A 98 1.07 -7.23 -4.77
CA GLY A 98 -0.12 -8.04 -4.54
C GLY A 98 -1.04 -7.48 -3.48
N VAL A 99 -2.15 -8.16 -3.26
CA VAL A 99 -3.20 -7.78 -2.32
C VAL A 99 -3.16 -8.70 -1.10
N ALA A 100 -3.09 -8.11 0.08
CA ALA A 100 -3.12 -8.86 1.33
C ALA A 100 -4.54 -9.32 1.66
N ASP A 101 -4.67 -10.53 2.19
CA ASP A 101 -5.95 -11.06 2.63
C ASP A 101 -6.34 -10.43 3.98
N MET A 102 -6.80 -9.20 3.89
CA MET A 102 -7.20 -8.38 5.04
C MET A 102 -8.50 -7.66 4.72
N MET A 103 -9.25 -7.30 5.76
CA MET A 103 -10.50 -6.56 5.58
C MET A 103 -10.24 -5.22 4.91
N ARG A 104 -11.03 -4.92 3.87
CA ARG A 104 -10.99 -3.63 3.18
C ARG A 104 -11.56 -2.54 4.07
N LYS A 105 -10.88 -1.39 4.08
CA LYS A 105 -11.33 -0.21 4.81
C LYS A 105 -10.98 1.03 3.99
N GLU A 106 -11.97 1.70 3.46
CA GLU A 106 -11.74 2.90 2.68
C GLU A 106 -11.20 4.05 3.54
N VAL A 107 -10.28 4.80 2.96
CA VAL A 107 -9.64 5.96 3.59
C VAL A 107 -9.85 7.17 2.68
N SER A 108 -10.36 8.26 3.25
CA SER A 108 -10.55 9.49 2.48
C SER A 108 -9.22 10.24 2.36
N LEU A 109 -8.73 10.39 1.14
CA LEU A 109 -7.55 11.19 0.86
C LEU A 109 -7.73 12.64 1.31
N LYS A 110 -8.92 13.18 1.11
CA LYS A 110 -9.28 14.56 1.45
C LYS A 110 -9.02 14.87 2.93
N ARG A 111 -9.14 13.91 3.80
CA ARG A 111 -8.94 14.02 5.24
C ARG A 111 -7.51 14.44 5.62
N PHE A 112 -6.54 14.12 4.77
CA PHE A 112 -5.12 14.36 5.04
C PHE A 112 -4.57 15.58 4.31
N LEU A 113 -5.36 16.27 3.51
CA LEU A 113 -4.93 17.44 2.77
C LEU A 113 -4.77 18.65 3.72
N SER A 114 -3.77 19.49 3.43
CA SER A 114 -3.61 20.76 4.15
C SER A 114 -4.84 21.64 3.97
N LYS A 115 -5.06 22.55 4.91
CA LYS A 115 -6.20 23.50 4.83
C LYS A 115 -6.18 24.30 3.54
N GLN A 116 -5.00 24.75 3.10
CA GLN A 116 -4.84 25.51 1.87
C GLN A 116 -5.24 24.67 0.65
N LEU A 117 -4.74 23.44 0.57
CA LEU A 117 -5.07 22.54 -0.52
C LEU A 117 -6.55 22.18 -0.52
N GLN A 118 -7.15 21.99 0.65
CA GLN A 118 -8.59 21.78 0.76
C GLN A 118 -9.38 22.97 0.24
N TYR A 119 -8.93 24.18 0.54
CA TYR A 119 -9.55 25.41 0.02
C TYR A 119 -9.46 25.45 -1.51
N GLU A 120 -8.29 25.21 -2.07
CA GLU A 120 -8.09 25.18 -3.53
C GLU A 120 -9.00 24.15 -4.20
N LEU A 121 -9.10 22.96 -3.62
CA LEU A 121 -9.98 21.91 -4.16
C LEU A 121 -11.44 22.34 -4.15
N ARG A 122 -11.90 23.04 -3.10
CA ARG A 122 -13.27 23.56 -3.06
C ARG A 122 -13.53 24.57 -4.17
N GLN A 123 -12.55 25.43 -4.47
CA GLN A 123 -12.67 26.38 -5.59
C GLN A 123 -12.79 25.68 -6.92
N MET A 124 -12.26 24.46 -7.03
CA MET A 124 -12.36 23.63 -8.23
C MET A 124 -13.62 22.75 -8.26
N GLY A 125 -14.49 22.84 -7.24
CA GLY A 125 -15.73 22.07 -7.18
C GLY A 125 -15.66 20.73 -6.47
N PHE A 126 -14.62 20.49 -5.71
CA PHE A 126 -14.49 19.26 -4.92
C PHE A 126 -15.12 19.34 -3.54
#